data_7366149e9ab71b2b0bc55358d36da348
#
_entry.id   7366149e9ab71b2b0bc55358d36da348
#
_cell.length_a   1.000
_cell.length_b   1.000
_cell.length_c   1.000
_cell.angle_alpha   90.00
_cell.angle_beta   90.00
_cell.angle_gamma   90.00
#
_symmetry.space_group_name_H-M   'P 1'
#
loop_
_entity.id
_entity.type
_entity.pdbx_description
1 polymer ?
#
loop_
_entity_poly.entity_id
_entity_poly.type
_entity_poly.pdbx_seq_one_letter_code
_entity_poly.pdbx_strand_id
1 'polypeptide(L)'
;MRRQPAVLTVTLNAAVDKTYRVEGFCLDRVFRVESGRVVAGGKGINVARVLHTLGVPVMATGFLGGHNGAFILDSLKQEGIPGDFVWTQGESRVCLAVIDPIHGTQTELNEIGPEIHPEEVTALEDKLRQLLRRFDYVTLSGSAPPGVPDDFHARVIRMGREAGVRVVLDSSGALLRYGVEAIPWMVKPNRAELAAVFGREPAGREGALEMARRLREKGIEIVVVTLGKQGAIWVSAEGEWFAQPPEVEFVSAVGSGDSMLAAMLYAVIQGMSAPDVLRWGVAAGAANAAVFGAGFCTREQIETLIPKVWCEQIVV
;
A
#
# COMPACT_ATOMS: atom_id res chain seq x y z
N MET A 1 -20.31 -21.81 10.94
CA MET A 1 -18.94 -21.32 10.68
C MET A 1 -18.99 -19.81 10.55
N ARG A 2 -18.16 -19.05 11.26
CA ARG A 2 -18.05 -17.60 11.02
C ARG A 2 -17.45 -17.38 9.64
N ARG A 3 -18.00 -16.45 8.86
CA ARG A 3 -17.45 -16.06 7.56
C ARG A 3 -16.01 -15.60 7.76
N GLN A 4 -15.09 -16.01 6.87
CA GLN A 4 -13.73 -15.48 6.89
C GLN A 4 -13.76 -13.96 6.64
N PRO A 5 -13.04 -13.14 7.44
CA PRO A 5 -12.99 -11.70 7.22
C PRO A 5 -12.50 -11.36 5.81
N ALA A 6 -13.14 -10.37 5.19
CA ALA A 6 -12.84 -9.95 3.83
C ALA A 6 -12.30 -8.51 3.79
N VAL A 7 -11.44 -8.23 2.83
CA VAL A 7 -10.78 -6.93 2.66
C VAL A 7 -11.23 -6.27 1.36
N LEU A 8 -11.61 -5.00 1.41
CA LEU A 8 -11.78 -4.13 0.25
C LEU A 8 -10.55 -3.24 0.08
N THR A 9 -9.93 -3.24 -1.09
CA THR A 9 -8.81 -2.33 -1.37
C THR A 9 -9.26 -1.22 -2.30
N VAL A 10 -9.00 0.03 -1.91
CA VAL A 10 -9.36 1.22 -2.70
C VAL A 10 -8.12 1.82 -3.31
N THR A 11 -8.11 1.93 -4.66
CA THR A 11 -7.03 2.53 -5.44
C THR A 11 -7.61 3.68 -6.27
N LEU A 12 -7.39 4.92 -5.83
CA LEU A 12 -7.90 6.09 -6.54
C LEU A 12 -7.16 6.37 -7.85
N ASN A 13 -5.89 5.99 -7.92
CA ASN A 13 -5.00 6.30 -9.04
C ASN A 13 -4.30 5.03 -9.53
N ALA A 14 -5.09 4.07 -10.01
CA ALA A 14 -4.59 2.83 -10.59
C ALA A 14 -3.72 3.11 -11.83
N ALA A 15 -2.78 2.24 -12.11
CA ALA A 15 -1.81 2.40 -13.18
C ALA A 15 -1.56 1.10 -13.96
N VAL A 16 -1.12 1.26 -15.19
CA VAL A 16 -0.38 0.20 -15.88
C VAL A 16 1.09 0.37 -15.49
N ASP A 17 1.59 -0.51 -14.63
CA ASP A 17 3.00 -0.47 -14.21
C ASP A 17 3.87 -1.20 -15.25
N LYS A 18 4.83 -0.46 -15.83
CA LYS A 18 5.82 -0.98 -16.77
C LYS A 18 7.19 -0.93 -16.12
N THR A 19 7.85 -2.06 -16.00
CA THR A 19 9.22 -2.13 -15.47
C THR A 19 10.14 -2.68 -16.53
N TYR A 20 11.20 -1.95 -16.85
CA TYR A 20 12.23 -2.34 -17.78
C TYR A 20 13.57 -2.52 -17.10
N ARG A 21 14.32 -3.54 -17.50
CA ARG A 21 15.73 -3.70 -17.14
C ARG A 21 16.58 -3.13 -18.28
N VAL A 22 17.37 -2.10 -17.97
CA VAL A 22 18.21 -1.40 -18.95
C VAL A 22 19.60 -1.23 -18.37
N GLU A 23 20.57 -1.99 -18.88
CA GLU A 23 21.95 -1.93 -18.43
C GLU A 23 22.63 -0.65 -18.89
N GLY A 24 23.26 0.08 -17.95
CA GLY A 24 23.94 1.33 -18.21
C GLY A 24 23.00 2.46 -18.62
N PHE A 25 21.81 2.53 -18.02
CA PHE A 25 20.83 3.57 -18.33
C PHE A 25 21.41 4.98 -18.09
N CYS A 26 21.32 5.82 -19.09
CA CYS A 26 21.79 7.22 -19.01
C CYS A 26 20.96 8.13 -19.92
N LEU A 27 21.07 9.42 -19.70
CA LEU A 27 20.40 10.44 -20.52
C LEU A 27 20.97 10.51 -21.94
N ASP A 28 20.18 11.04 -22.85
CA ASP A 28 20.55 11.36 -24.24
C ASP A 28 21.04 10.14 -25.08
N ARG A 29 20.43 8.97 -24.82
CA ARG A 29 20.68 7.72 -25.58
C ARG A 29 19.42 6.99 -25.92
N VAL A 30 19.45 6.22 -27.01
CA VAL A 30 18.37 5.30 -27.40
C VAL A 30 18.70 3.90 -26.89
N PHE A 31 17.80 3.37 -26.05
CA PHE A 31 17.87 1.99 -25.58
C PHE A 31 16.81 1.13 -26.27
N ARG A 32 17.16 -0.10 -26.63
CA ARG A 32 16.21 -1.12 -27.06
C ARG A 32 16.03 -2.10 -25.91
N VAL A 33 14.83 -2.13 -25.36
CA VAL A 33 14.51 -2.94 -24.18
C VAL A 33 14.16 -4.35 -24.63
N GLU A 34 14.95 -5.34 -24.21
CA GLU A 34 14.75 -6.76 -24.55
C GLU A 34 13.81 -7.46 -23.55
N SER A 35 13.76 -6.98 -22.32
CA SER A 35 12.94 -7.59 -21.27
C SER A 35 12.22 -6.53 -20.44
N GLY A 36 10.97 -6.79 -20.15
CA GLY A 36 10.15 -5.92 -19.30
C GLY A 36 8.94 -6.65 -18.78
N ARG A 37 8.32 -6.08 -17.77
CA ARG A 37 7.07 -6.56 -17.21
C ARG A 37 6.02 -5.47 -17.28
N VAL A 38 4.82 -5.82 -17.69
CA VAL A 38 3.65 -4.93 -17.71
C VAL A 38 2.57 -5.58 -16.86
N VAL A 39 2.09 -4.89 -15.84
CA VAL A 39 1.12 -5.43 -14.88
C VAL A 39 0.11 -4.37 -14.46
N ALA A 40 -1.03 -4.81 -13.94
CA ALA A 40 -1.93 -3.95 -13.18
C ALA A 40 -1.20 -3.45 -11.93
N GLY A 41 -1.21 -2.14 -11.71
CA GLY A 41 -0.50 -1.49 -10.63
C GLY A 41 -1.33 -0.43 -9.91
N GLY A 42 -0.68 0.16 -8.91
CA GLY A 42 -1.27 1.04 -7.92
C GLY A 42 -1.30 0.38 -6.55
N LYS A 43 -1.03 1.16 -5.49
CA LYS A 43 -0.78 0.62 -4.13
C LYS A 43 -1.89 -0.34 -3.66
N GLY A 44 -3.17 0.03 -3.80
CA GLY A 44 -4.27 -0.84 -3.35
C GLY A 44 -4.39 -2.13 -4.18
N ILE A 45 -4.05 -2.10 -5.47
CA ILE A 45 -3.99 -3.29 -6.33
C ILE A 45 -2.85 -4.21 -5.87
N ASN A 46 -1.69 -3.66 -5.54
CA ASN A 46 -0.57 -4.43 -5.01
C ASN A 46 -0.93 -5.09 -3.66
N VAL A 47 -1.62 -4.35 -2.77
CA VAL A 47 -2.17 -4.90 -1.51
C VAL A 47 -3.15 -6.04 -1.80
N ALA A 48 -4.07 -5.87 -2.76
CA ALA A 48 -5.04 -6.91 -3.13
C ALA A 48 -4.34 -8.18 -3.63
N ARG A 49 -3.30 -8.04 -4.46
CA ARG A 49 -2.52 -9.15 -5.00
C ARG A 49 -1.87 -9.98 -3.90
N VAL A 50 -1.20 -9.32 -2.95
CA VAL A 50 -0.53 -10.02 -1.84
C VAL A 50 -1.56 -10.66 -0.90
N LEU A 51 -2.66 -9.98 -0.57
CA LEU A 51 -3.75 -10.58 0.22
C LEU A 51 -4.33 -11.82 -0.46
N HIS A 52 -4.56 -11.76 -1.78
CA HIS A 52 -5.04 -12.91 -2.57
C HIS A 52 -4.04 -14.08 -2.52
N THR A 53 -2.74 -13.80 -2.69
CA THR A 53 -1.64 -14.78 -2.57
C THR A 53 -1.61 -15.44 -1.18
N LEU A 54 -1.95 -14.70 -0.14
CA LEU A 54 -2.04 -15.20 1.25
C LEU A 54 -3.37 -15.90 1.56
N GLY A 55 -4.31 -15.97 0.59
CA GLY A 55 -5.59 -16.65 0.74
C GLY A 55 -6.65 -15.84 1.51
N VAL A 56 -6.50 -14.51 1.59
CA VAL A 56 -7.51 -13.63 2.19
C VAL A 56 -8.56 -13.26 1.13
N PRO A 57 -9.87 -13.40 1.41
CA PRO A 57 -10.91 -12.88 0.54
C PRO A 57 -10.73 -11.37 0.33
N VAL A 58 -10.53 -10.95 -0.92
CA VAL A 58 -10.26 -9.56 -1.25
C VAL A 58 -11.03 -9.12 -2.50
N MET A 59 -11.39 -7.86 -2.58
CA MET A 59 -11.93 -7.20 -3.76
C MET A 59 -11.22 -5.86 -3.94
N ALA A 60 -10.90 -5.50 -5.18
CA ALA A 60 -10.33 -4.21 -5.54
C ALA A 60 -11.41 -3.26 -6.08
N THR A 61 -11.32 -1.98 -5.71
CA THR A 61 -12.19 -0.90 -6.22
C THR A 61 -11.42 0.42 -6.35
N GLY A 62 -12.03 1.40 -6.97
CA GLY A 62 -11.47 2.72 -7.21
C GLY A 62 -11.87 3.24 -8.59
N PHE A 63 -10.97 3.95 -9.25
CA PHE A 63 -11.19 4.48 -10.60
C PHE A 63 -10.39 3.71 -11.64
N LEU A 64 -11.02 3.42 -12.78
CA LEU A 64 -10.39 2.93 -14.01
C LEU A 64 -10.94 3.70 -15.20
N GLY A 65 -10.13 3.90 -16.24
CA GLY A 65 -10.57 4.55 -17.46
C GLY A 65 -9.80 4.12 -18.69
N GLY A 66 -10.46 4.13 -19.84
CA GLY A 66 -9.88 3.86 -21.14
C GLY A 66 -9.35 2.44 -21.33
N HIS A 67 -8.41 2.29 -22.26
CA HIS A 67 -7.77 1.00 -22.59
C HIS A 67 -6.88 0.50 -21.44
N ASN A 68 -6.16 1.41 -20.76
CA ASN A 68 -5.34 1.05 -19.61
C ASN A 68 -6.21 0.54 -18.46
N GLY A 69 -7.38 1.17 -18.21
CA GLY A 69 -8.35 0.68 -17.23
C GLY A 69 -8.88 -0.72 -17.57
N ALA A 70 -9.17 -0.98 -18.86
CA ALA A 70 -9.58 -2.31 -19.31
C ALA A 70 -8.47 -3.34 -19.12
N PHE A 71 -7.22 -3.01 -19.47
CA PHE A 71 -6.06 -3.85 -19.22
C PHE A 71 -5.90 -4.18 -17.73
N ILE A 72 -6.04 -3.18 -16.84
CA ILE A 72 -5.94 -3.38 -15.38
C ILE A 72 -7.01 -4.34 -14.89
N LEU A 73 -8.28 -4.14 -15.31
CA LEU A 73 -9.38 -5.00 -14.88
C LEU A 73 -9.21 -6.43 -15.38
N ASP A 74 -8.76 -6.61 -16.64
CA ASP A 74 -8.54 -7.94 -17.21
C ASP A 74 -7.34 -8.65 -16.55
N SER A 75 -6.29 -7.91 -16.20
CA SER A 75 -5.16 -8.45 -15.43
C SER A 75 -5.61 -8.94 -14.06
N LEU A 76 -6.42 -8.17 -13.34
CA LEU A 76 -6.98 -8.59 -12.04
C LEU A 76 -7.85 -9.85 -12.17
N LYS A 77 -8.66 -9.96 -13.23
CA LYS A 77 -9.45 -11.18 -13.50
C LYS A 77 -8.56 -12.39 -13.73
N GLN A 78 -7.47 -12.23 -14.49
CA GLN A 78 -6.51 -13.31 -14.75
C GLN A 78 -5.78 -13.74 -13.47
N GLU A 79 -5.52 -12.81 -12.57
CA GLU A 79 -4.94 -13.06 -11.24
C GLU A 79 -5.98 -13.65 -10.25
N GLY A 80 -7.27 -13.77 -10.62
CA GLY A 80 -8.35 -14.26 -9.75
C GLY A 80 -8.80 -13.24 -8.70
N ILE A 81 -8.49 -11.97 -8.87
CA ILE A 81 -8.86 -10.88 -7.94
C ILE A 81 -10.14 -10.20 -8.43
N PRO A 82 -11.26 -10.28 -7.69
CA PRO A 82 -12.48 -9.56 -8.04
C PRO A 82 -12.25 -8.04 -8.03
N GLY A 83 -12.80 -7.35 -9.02
CA GLY A 83 -12.76 -5.90 -9.12
C GLY A 83 -14.13 -5.30 -9.42
N ASP A 84 -14.48 -4.20 -8.73
CA ASP A 84 -15.69 -3.42 -8.99
C ASP A 84 -15.34 -1.93 -8.94
N PHE A 85 -15.05 -1.35 -10.10
CA PHE A 85 -14.51 0.00 -10.26
C PHE A 85 -15.55 0.98 -10.82
N VAL A 86 -15.32 2.27 -10.57
CA VAL A 86 -15.99 3.36 -11.29
C VAL A 86 -15.16 3.68 -12.54
N TRP A 87 -15.82 3.72 -13.69
CA TRP A 87 -15.18 4.08 -14.94
C TRP A 87 -15.14 5.59 -15.11
N THR A 88 -13.96 6.11 -15.44
CA THR A 88 -13.70 7.53 -15.68
C THR A 88 -13.65 7.85 -17.15
N GLN A 89 -13.91 9.12 -17.51
CA GLN A 89 -13.76 9.60 -18.88
C GLN A 89 -12.27 9.61 -19.30
N GLY A 90 -11.37 9.93 -18.35
CA GLY A 90 -9.94 9.96 -18.58
C GLY A 90 -9.31 8.57 -18.56
N GLU A 91 -8.20 8.43 -19.27
CA GLU A 91 -7.39 7.19 -19.36
C GLU A 91 -6.65 6.92 -18.04
N SER A 92 -6.67 5.70 -17.54
CA SER A 92 -5.80 5.29 -16.42
C SER A 92 -4.33 5.47 -16.77
N ARG A 93 -3.55 5.95 -15.82
CA ARG A 93 -2.15 6.33 -16.01
C ARG A 93 -1.22 5.14 -16.27
N VAL A 94 -0.02 5.47 -16.78
CA VAL A 94 1.12 4.56 -16.87
C VAL A 94 2.18 5.00 -15.85
N CYS A 95 2.77 4.04 -15.16
CA CYS A 95 3.97 4.23 -14.34
C CYS A 95 5.11 3.41 -14.96
N LEU A 96 6.20 4.07 -15.29
CA LEU A 96 7.37 3.44 -15.89
C LEU A 96 8.51 3.42 -14.88
N ALA A 97 9.06 2.24 -14.61
CA ALA A 97 10.30 2.06 -13.84
C ALA A 97 11.40 1.50 -14.75
N VAL A 98 12.58 2.13 -14.70
CA VAL A 98 13.80 1.65 -15.34
C VAL A 98 14.77 1.20 -14.27
N ILE A 99 15.11 -0.08 -14.26
CA ILE A 99 16.11 -0.67 -13.36
C ILE A 99 17.42 -0.83 -14.12
N ASP A 100 18.46 -0.17 -13.61
CA ASP A 100 19.82 -0.33 -14.12
C ASP A 100 20.64 -1.22 -13.17
N PRO A 101 20.89 -2.48 -13.57
CA PRO A 101 21.63 -3.41 -12.71
C PRO A 101 23.12 -3.09 -12.61
N ILE A 102 23.69 -2.34 -13.58
CA ILE A 102 25.11 -1.98 -13.57
C ILE A 102 25.39 -0.94 -12.49
N HIS A 103 24.56 0.10 -12.40
CA HIS A 103 24.73 1.17 -11.42
C HIS A 103 23.92 0.92 -10.14
N GLY A 104 23.08 -0.12 -10.10
CA GLY A 104 22.20 -0.40 -8.95
C GLY A 104 21.16 0.69 -8.72
N THR A 105 20.73 1.38 -9.79
CA THR A 105 19.78 2.50 -9.72
C THR A 105 18.41 2.12 -10.27
N GLN A 106 17.37 2.81 -9.78
CA GLN A 106 16.02 2.74 -10.29
C GLN A 106 15.52 4.16 -10.58
N THR A 107 15.01 4.38 -11.79
CA THR A 107 14.42 5.65 -12.21
C THR A 107 12.94 5.43 -12.51
N GLU A 108 12.08 6.26 -11.95
CA GLU A 108 10.63 6.18 -12.15
C GLU A 108 10.09 7.41 -12.86
N LEU A 109 9.21 7.17 -13.85
CA LEU A 109 8.43 8.18 -14.56
C LEU A 109 6.95 7.83 -14.34
N ASN A 110 6.33 8.54 -13.42
CA ASN A 110 4.96 8.29 -12.99
C ASN A 110 4.04 9.40 -13.50
N GLU A 111 3.08 9.05 -14.37
CA GLU A 111 2.04 9.98 -14.79
C GLU A 111 1.17 10.37 -13.58
N ILE A 112 0.64 11.60 -13.61
CA ILE A 112 -0.20 12.12 -12.51
C ILE A 112 -1.58 11.46 -12.45
N GLY A 113 -2.04 10.87 -13.55
CA GLY A 113 -3.38 10.29 -13.71
C GLY A 113 -4.39 11.23 -14.35
N PRO A 114 -5.59 10.72 -14.67
CA PRO A 114 -6.64 11.50 -15.33
C PRO A 114 -7.25 12.54 -14.38
N GLU A 115 -7.87 13.59 -14.97
CA GLU A 115 -8.77 14.45 -14.23
C GLU A 115 -10.05 13.67 -13.88
N ILE A 116 -10.45 13.66 -12.60
CA ILE A 116 -11.67 13.02 -12.12
C ILE A 116 -12.77 14.06 -11.96
N HIS A 117 -13.91 13.82 -12.59
CA HIS A 117 -15.04 14.72 -12.52
C HIS A 117 -15.86 14.54 -11.23
N PRO A 118 -16.57 15.57 -10.73
CA PRO A 118 -17.33 15.49 -9.48
C PRO A 118 -18.37 14.36 -9.44
N GLU A 119 -19.00 14.04 -10.56
CA GLU A 119 -19.95 12.93 -10.69
C GLU A 119 -19.28 11.56 -10.55
N GLU A 120 -18.03 11.41 -11.00
CA GLU A 120 -17.25 10.18 -10.83
C GLU A 120 -16.84 9.99 -9.36
N VAL A 121 -16.48 11.09 -8.68
CA VAL A 121 -16.22 11.09 -7.23
C VAL A 121 -17.47 10.65 -6.48
N THR A 122 -18.63 11.23 -6.81
CA THR A 122 -19.92 10.88 -6.19
C THR A 122 -20.27 9.41 -6.44
N ALA A 123 -20.08 8.92 -7.66
CA ALA A 123 -20.32 7.53 -8.02
C ALA A 123 -19.44 6.56 -7.20
N LEU A 124 -18.16 6.92 -6.94
CA LEU A 124 -17.27 6.11 -6.10
C LEU A 124 -17.70 6.17 -4.62
N GLU A 125 -18.10 7.34 -4.10
CA GLU A 125 -18.63 7.43 -2.74
C GLU A 125 -19.87 6.57 -2.53
N ASP A 126 -20.82 6.59 -3.48
CA ASP A 126 -22.04 5.78 -3.43
C ASP A 126 -21.73 4.27 -3.53
N LYS A 127 -20.81 3.89 -4.40
CA LYS A 127 -20.30 2.52 -4.50
C LYS A 127 -19.66 2.09 -3.18
N LEU A 128 -18.82 2.90 -2.56
CA LEU A 128 -18.17 2.61 -1.30
C LEU A 128 -19.20 2.44 -0.16
N ARG A 129 -20.25 3.28 -0.07
CA ARG A 129 -21.35 3.10 0.92
C ARG A 129 -22.02 1.73 0.81
N GLN A 130 -22.16 1.19 -0.41
CA GLN A 130 -22.74 -0.13 -0.63
C GLN A 130 -21.75 -1.26 -0.29
N LEU A 131 -20.48 -1.11 -0.70
CA LEU A 131 -19.46 -2.13 -0.52
C LEU A 131 -19.04 -2.27 0.96
N LEU A 132 -18.89 -1.17 1.71
CA LEU A 132 -18.47 -1.17 3.10
C LEU A 132 -19.27 -2.13 3.98
N ARG A 133 -20.57 -2.33 3.69
CA ARG A 133 -21.44 -3.25 4.44
C ARG A 133 -21.09 -4.75 4.24
N ARG A 134 -20.22 -5.06 3.29
CA ARG A 134 -19.87 -6.43 2.88
C ARG A 134 -18.49 -6.87 3.32
N PHE A 135 -17.68 -5.92 3.82
CA PHE A 135 -16.26 -6.13 4.16
C PHE A 135 -16.00 -5.81 5.62
N ASP A 136 -14.97 -6.44 6.18
CA ASP A 136 -14.55 -6.26 7.57
C ASP A 136 -13.42 -5.24 7.68
N TYR A 137 -12.62 -5.14 6.61
CA TYR A 137 -11.49 -4.21 6.48
C TYR A 137 -11.54 -3.47 5.14
N VAL A 138 -11.09 -2.22 5.15
CA VAL A 138 -10.88 -1.42 3.94
C VAL A 138 -9.49 -0.80 3.98
N THR A 139 -8.75 -0.90 2.88
CA THR A 139 -7.47 -0.17 2.72
C THR A 139 -7.66 1.01 1.78
N LEU A 140 -7.21 2.17 2.20
CA LEU A 140 -7.12 3.39 1.39
C LEU A 140 -5.65 3.60 1.06
N SER A 141 -5.26 3.29 -0.18
CA SER A 141 -3.84 3.17 -0.52
C SER A 141 -3.46 4.02 -1.74
N GLY A 142 -2.35 4.75 -1.60
CA GLY A 142 -1.75 5.51 -2.69
C GLY A 142 -2.19 6.97 -2.77
N SER A 143 -1.87 7.60 -3.88
CA SER A 143 -2.22 8.98 -4.22
C SER A 143 -3.59 9.05 -4.89
N ALA A 144 -4.14 10.26 -4.99
CA ALA A 144 -5.28 10.55 -5.86
C ALA A 144 -4.83 11.21 -7.16
N PRO A 145 -5.57 11.02 -8.25
CA PRO A 145 -5.45 11.82 -9.45
C PRO A 145 -6.09 13.22 -9.25
N PRO A 146 -5.82 14.18 -10.15
CA PRO A 146 -6.47 15.49 -10.12
C PRO A 146 -8.00 15.40 -10.08
N GLY A 147 -8.67 16.38 -9.48
CA GLY A 147 -10.13 16.43 -9.34
C GLY A 147 -10.69 15.69 -8.13
N VAL A 148 -9.95 14.76 -7.53
CA VAL A 148 -10.36 14.11 -6.27
C VAL A 148 -10.16 15.08 -5.11
N PRO A 149 -11.18 15.30 -4.25
CA PRO A 149 -11.06 16.17 -3.08
C PRO A 149 -9.97 15.71 -2.10
N ASP A 150 -9.21 16.64 -1.56
CA ASP A 150 -8.13 16.40 -0.59
C ASP A 150 -8.59 15.62 0.66
N ASP A 151 -9.86 15.78 1.04
CA ASP A 151 -10.47 15.12 2.20
C ASP A 151 -11.18 13.79 1.86
N PHE A 152 -11.04 13.28 0.64
CA PHE A 152 -11.75 12.08 0.20
C PHE A 152 -11.51 10.88 1.13
N HIS A 153 -10.27 10.61 1.50
CA HIS A 153 -9.96 9.51 2.43
C HIS A 153 -10.59 9.75 3.81
N ALA A 154 -10.62 10.99 4.30
CA ALA A 154 -11.29 11.32 5.56
C ALA A 154 -12.80 11.04 5.52
N ARG A 155 -13.45 11.30 4.39
CA ARG A 155 -14.87 10.96 4.20
C ARG A 155 -15.06 9.44 4.25
N VAL A 156 -14.24 8.66 3.54
CA VAL A 156 -14.33 7.20 3.53
C VAL A 156 -14.04 6.60 4.92
N ILE A 157 -13.08 7.15 5.67
CA ILE A 157 -12.78 6.73 7.05
C ILE A 157 -14.01 6.92 7.95
N ARG A 158 -14.73 8.05 7.84
CA ARG A 158 -15.97 8.29 8.60
C ARG A 158 -17.06 7.31 8.20
N MET A 159 -17.27 7.08 6.88
CA MET A 159 -18.22 6.08 6.38
C MET A 159 -17.90 4.67 6.91
N GLY A 160 -16.62 4.28 6.91
CA GLY A 160 -16.18 2.98 7.44
C GLY A 160 -16.48 2.83 8.92
N ARG A 161 -16.20 3.87 9.73
CA ARG A 161 -16.51 3.87 11.15
C ARG A 161 -18.01 3.75 11.42
N GLU A 162 -18.85 4.48 10.67
CA GLU A 162 -20.31 4.38 10.76
C GLU A 162 -20.82 2.98 10.38
N ALA A 163 -20.16 2.32 9.45
CA ALA A 163 -20.47 0.95 9.01
C ALA A 163 -19.87 -0.14 9.92
N GLY A 164 -19.05 0.22 10.94
CA GLY A 164 -18.34 -0.73 11.80
C GLY A 164 -17.18 -1.45 11.10
N VAL A 165 -16.62 -0.86 10.04
CA VAL A 165 -15.52 -1.41 9.22
C VAL A 165 -14.19 -0.81 9.67
N ARG A 166 -13.15 -1.63 9.79
CA ARG A 166 -11.80 -1.18 10.10
C ARG A 166 -11.12 -0.60 8.88
N VAL A 167 -10.83 0.70 8.90
CA VAL A 167 -10.19 1.39 7.77
C VAL A 167 -8.71 1.56 8.03
N VAL A 168 -7.90 1.11 7.07
CA VAL A 168 -6.44 1.22 7.07
C VAL A 168 -6.03 2.29 6.06
N LEU A 169 -5.19 3.22 6.49
CA LEU A 169 -4.71 4.33 5.67
C LEU A 169 -3.22 4.18 5.34
N ASP A 170 -2.89 4.03 4.06
CA ASP A 170 -1.53 4.05 3.51
C ASP A 170 -1.46 4.99 2.31
N SER A 171 -1.42 6.27 2.57
CA SER A 171 -1.52 7.33 1.58
C SER A 171 -0.46 8.41 1.80
N SER A 172 -0.49 9.45 0.98
CA SER A 172 0.46 10.56 1.05
C SER A 172 -0.23 11.91 0.90
N GLY A 173 0.53 13.00 1.10
CA GLY A 173 0.08 14.36 0.86
C GLY A 173 -1.15 14.78 1.67
N ALA A 174 -2.07 15.49 1.03
CA ALA A 174 -3.30 15.99 1.64
C ALA A 174 -4.21 14.85 2.12
N LEU A 175 -4.38 13.79 1.32
CA LEU A 175 -5.18 12.62 1.67
C LEU A 175 -4.74 11.97 2.97
N LEU A 176 -3.43 11.88 3.23
CA LEU A 176 -2.90 11.37 4.49
C LEU A 176 -3.19 12.33 5.63
N ARG A 177 -2.91 13.62 5.47
CA ARG A 177 -3.12 14.64 6.52
C ARG A 177 -4.58 14.70 6.96
N TYR A 178 -5.52 14.84 6.03
CA TYR A 178 -6.95 14.84 6.36
C TYR A 178 -7.43 13.48 6.85
N GLY A 179 -6.88 12.39 6.30
CA GLY A 179 -7.22 11.04 6.72
C GLY A 179 -6.82 10.73 8.16
N VAL A 180 -5.66 11.18 8.63
CA VAL A 180 -5.21 11.04 10.02
C VAL A 180 -6.15 11.78 10.98
N GLU A 181 -6.65 12.96 10.63
CA GLU A 181 -7.62 13.72 11.44
C GLU A 181 -9.00 13.03 11.52
N ALA A 182 -9.31 12.15 10.56
CA ALA A 182 -10.53 11.34 10.61
C ALA A 182 -10.40 10.08 11.48
N ILE A 183 -9.23 9.82 12.04
CA ILE A 183 -8.93 8.72 12.98
C ILE A 183 -9.22 7.35 12.33
N PRO A 184 -8.38 6.88 11.36
CA PRO A 184 -8.47 5.53 10.83
C PRO A 184 -8.17 4.49 11.92
N TRP A 185 -8.58 3.24 11.72
CA TRP A 185 -8.23 2.15 12.62
C TRP A 185 -6.71 1.89 12.64
N MET A 186 -6.05 1.91 11.46
CA MET A 186 -4.60 1.76 11.32
C MET A 186 -4.07 2.82 10.34
N VAL A 187 -2.88 3.34 10.59
CA VAL A 187 -2.13 4.17 9.63
C VAL A 187 -0.71 3.66 9.46
N LYS A 188 -0.20 3.68 8.21
CA LYS A 188 1.16 3.21 7.90
C LYS A 188 1.94 4.26 7.10
N PRO A 189 2.40 5.36 7.69
CA PRO A 189 3.28 6.30 7.02
C PRO A 189 4.72 5.77 6.91
N ASN A 190 5.41 6.16 5.84
CA ASN A 190 6.86 6.14 5.81
C ASN A 190 7.43 7.43 6.48
N ARG A 191 8.76 7.52 6.55
CA ARG A 191 9.44 8.65 7.19
C ARG A 191 9.07 10.00 6.58
N ALA A 192 9.02 10.11 5.25
CA ALA A 192 8.68 11.33 4.55
C ALA A 192 7.19 11.70 4.69
N GLU A 193 6.31 10.72 4.64
CA GLU A 193 4.87 10.88 4.87
C GLU A 193 4.60 11.33 6.31
N LEU A 194 5.31 10.75 7.29
CA LEU A 194 5.23 11.17 8.69
C LEU A 194 5.70 12.62 8.86
N ALA A 195 6.81 12.99 8.22
CA ALA A 195 7.31 14.37 8.19
C ALA A 195 6.26 15.35 7.61
N ALA A 196 5.57 14.96 6.54
CA ALA A 196 4.53 15.78 5.94
C ALA A 196 3.30 15.98 6.84
N VAL A 197 2.97 15.00 7.69
CA VAL A 197 1.89 15.14 8.70
C VAL A 197 2.28 16.11 9.82
N PHE A 198 3.52 16.05 10.29
CA PHE A 198 3.98 16.85 11.42
C PHE A 198 4.68 18.17 11.05
N GLY A 199 4.93 18.42 9.76
CA GLY A 199 5.62 19.61 9.28
C GLY A 199 7.12 19.63 9.62
N ARG A 200 7.70 18.52 10.07
CA ARG A 200 9.12 18.37 10.43
C ARG A 200 9.60 16.94 10.24
N GLU A 201 10.86 16.77 9.89
CA GLU A 201 11.50 15.46 9.81
C GLU A 201 11.62 14.80 11.19
N PRO A 202 11.37 13.49 11.31
CA PRO A 202 11.64 12.76 12.54
C PRO A 202 13.16 12.62 12.78
N ALA A 203 13.60 12.94 14.00
CA ALA A 203 14.99 12.79 14.41
C ALA A 203 15.33 11.31 14.64
N GLY A 204 15.65 10.60 13.55
CA GLY A 204 15.97 9.17 13.61
C GLY A 204 14.79 8.29 14.03
N ARG A 205 15.11 7.12 14.60
CA ARG A 205 14.11 6.14 15.09
C ARG A 205 13.29 6.69 16.26
N GLU A 206 13.96 7.35 17.20
CA GLU A 206 13.31 7.91 18.39
C GLU A 206 12.29 9.00 18.05
N GLY A 207 12.65 9.93 17.15
CA GLY A 207 11.72 10.94 16.69
C GLY A 207 10.54 10.37 15.90
N ALA A 208 10.74 9.30 15.14
CA ALA A 208 9.67 8.58 14.45
C ALA A 208 8.73 7.88 15.45
N LEU A 209 9.27 7.28 16.51
CA LEU A 209 8.49 6.68 17.59
C LEU A 209 7.67 7.73 18.34
N GLU A 210 8.26 8.88 18.69
CA GLU A 210 7.53 9.98 19.31
C GLU A 210 6.33 10.43 18.47
N MET A 211 6.55 10.62 17.17
CA MET A 211 5.47 10.99 16.25
C MET A 211 4.40 9.89 16.14
N ALA A 212 4.79 8.62 16.12
CA ALA A 212 3.85 7.51 16.11
C ALA A 212 2.98 7.47 17.38
N ARG A 213 3.55 7.72 18.57
CA ARG A 213 2.82 7.84 19.82
C ARG A 213 1.78 8.98 19.77
N ARG A 214 2.16 10.13 19.22
CA ARG A 214 1.22 11.26 19.04
C ARG A 214 0.05 10.91 18.11
N LEU A 215 0.27 10.13 17.06
CA LEU A 215 -0.82 9.62 16.21
C LEU A 215 -1.71 8.65 16.99
N ARG A 216 -1.12 7.82 17.84
CA ARG A 216 -1.85 6.91 18.71
C ARG A 216 -2.72 7.68 19.73
N GLU A 217 -2.18 8.76 20.31
CA GLU A 217 -2.89 9.65 21.25
C GLU A 217 -4.09 10.36 20.62
N LYS A 218 -4.10 10.59 19.30
CA LYS A 218 -5.27 11.07 18.55
C LYS A 218 -6.43 10.06 18.51
N GLY A 219 -6.19 8.80 18.89
CA GLY A 219 -7.19 7.74 18.88
C GLY A 219 -7.03 6.69 17.79
N ILE A 220 -5.98 6.74 16.96
CA ILE A 220 -5.67 5.70 15.97
C ILE A 220 -5.22 4.45 16.73
N GLU A 221 -5.86 3.29 16.49
CA GLU A 221 -5.58 2.08 17.27
C GLU A 221 -4.20 1.48 16.97
N ILE A 222 -3.74 1.55 15.73
CA ILE A 222 -2.47 0.98 15.29
C ILE A 222 -1.73 1.99 14.42
N VAL A 223 -0.49 2.30 14.78
CA VAL A 223 0.41 3.14 13.99
C VAL A 223 1.64 2.35 13.63
N VAL A 224 1.93 2.24 12.33
CA VAL A 224 3.13 1.57 11.82
C VAL A 224 3.95 2.58 11.04
N VAL A 225 5.19 2.83 11.46
CA VAL A 225 6.10 3.74 10.74
C VAL A 225 7.18 2.93 10.03
N THR A 226 7.25 3.05 8.70
CA THR A 226 8.29 2.35 7.92
C THR A 226 9.52 3.23 7.75
N LEU A 227 10.71 2.65 7.98
CA LEU A 227 12.02 3.30 7.95
C LEU A 227 12.92 2.74 6.84
N GLY A 228 12.32 2.16 5.80
CA GLY A 228 13.03 1.51 4.70
C GLY A 228 13.89 0.35 5.18
N LYS A 229 15.17 0.33 4.78
CA LYS A 229 16.14 -0.72 5.19
C LYS A 229 16.38 -0.77 6.70
N GLN A 230 16.06 0.30 7.43
CA GLN A 230 16.21 0.33 8.89
C GLN A 230 15.12 -0.46 9.62
N GLY A 231 14.03 -0.80 8.94
CA GLY A 231 12.93 -1.60 9.52
C GLY A 231 11.63 -0.83 9.70
N ALA A 232 10.86 -1.18 10.73
CA ALA A 232 9.58 -0.55 11.02
C ALA A 232 9.28 -0.52 12.52
N ILE A 233 8.52 0.49 12.93
CA ILE A 233 8.02 0.70 14.29
C ILE A 233 6.53 0.37 14.29
N TRP A 234 6.06 -0.33 15.32
CA TRP A 234 4.66 -0.56 15.62
C TRP A 234 4.30 0.08 16.97
N VAL A 235 3.20 0.80 17.02
CA VAL A 235 2.66 1.39 18.26
C VAL A 235 1.17 1.06 18.34
N SER A 236 0.76 0.40 19.42
CA SER A 236 -0.64 0.08 19.72
C SER A 236 -0.89 0.04 21.24
N ALA A 237 -2.12 -0.28 21.65
CA ALA A 237 -2.43 -0.51 23.06
C ALA A 237 -1.75 -1.75 23.63
N GLU A 238 -1.39 -2.72 22.81
CA GLU A 238 -0.70 -3.95 23.21
C GLU A 238 0.79 -3.71 23.50
N GLY A 239 1.34 -2.57 23.08
CA GLY A 239 2.73 -2.18 23.27
C GLY A 239 3.37 -1.59 22.01
N GLU A 240 4.68 -1.46 22.09
CA GLU A 240 5.51 -0.88 21.04
C GLU A 240 6.62 -1.86 20.65
N TRP A 241 6.82 -2.03 19.35
CA TRP A 241 7.84 -2.94 18.82
C TRP A 241 8.60 -2.29 17.69
N PHE A 242 9.82 -2.72 17.53
CA PHE A 242 10.66 -2.41 16.40
C PHE A 242 11.11 -3.70 15.73
N ALA A 243 11.04 -3.77 14.41
CA ALA A 243 11.52 -4.91 13.65
C ALA A 243 12.43 -4.48 12.50
N GLN A 244 13.47 -5.28 12.25
CA GLN A 244 14.42 -5.08 11.15
C GLN A 244 14.29 -6.18 10.11
N PRO A 245 14.31 -5.84 8.80
CA PRO A 245 14.29 -6.83 7.75
C PRO A 245 15.61 -7.64 7.74
N PRO A 246 15.56 -8.92 7.33
CA PRO A 246 16.76 -9.65 6.98
C PRO A 246 17.40 -9.08 5.71
N GLU A 247 18.68 -9.33 5.53
CA GLU A 247 19.34 -9.07 4.26
C GLU A 247 18.78 -9.98 3.15
N VAL A 248 18.50 -9.40 2.01
CA VAL A 248 18.02 -10.09 0.82
C VAL A 248 18.76 -9.55 -0.41
N GLU A 249 18.82 -10.36 -1.47
CA GLU A 249 19.27 -9.86 -2.77
C GLU A 249 18.28 -8.82 -3.29
N PHE A 250 18.72 -7.57 -3.37
CA PHE A 250 17.86 -6.45 -3.70
C PHE A 250 17.60 -6.37 -5.21
N VAL A 251 16.33 -6.39 -5.61
CA VAL A 251 15.88 -6.23 -7.00
C VAL A 251 15.14 -4.90 -7.17
N SER A 252 14.11 -4.62 -6.36
CA SER A 252 13.31 -3.40 -6.46
C SER A 252 12.60 -3.08 -5.14
N ALA A 253 12.54 -1.81 -4.76
CA ALA A 253 11.78 -1.37 -3.59
C ALA A 253 10.28 -1.19 -3.86
N VAL A 254 9.86 -1.15 -5.13
CA VAL A 254 8.45 -0.88 -5.49
C VAL A 254 7.53 -1.96 -4.95
N GLY A 255 6.46 -1.54 -4.26
CA GLY A 255 5.48 -2.46 -3.68
C GLY A 255 5.87 -3.12 -2.36
N SER A 256 7.09 -2.85 -1.81
CA SER A 256 7.49 -3.42 -0.51
C SER A 256 6.60 -2.92 0.63
N GLY A 257 6.21 -1.65 0.63
CA GLY A 257 5.28 -1.09 1.62
C GLY A 257 3.86 -1.66 1.49
N ASP A 258 3.43 -1.94 0.26
CA ASP A 258 2.11 -2.52 -0.05
C ASP A 258 2.08 -3.99 0.39
N SER A 259 3.14 -4.74 0.11
CA SER A 259 3.31 -6.13 0.54
C SER A 259 3.38 -6.25 2.05
N MET A 260 4.09 -5.32 2.71
CA MET A 260 4.12 -5.23 4.16
C MET A 260 2.71 -5.01 4.73
N LEU A 261 1.94 -4.06 4.21
CA LEU A 261 0.59 -3.79 4.65
C LEU A 261 -0.32 -5.00 4.50
N ALA A 262 -0.28 -5.66 3.35
CA ALA A 262 -1.09 -6.84 3.06
C ALA A 262 -0.79 -7.99 4.03
N ALA A 263 0.49 -8.27 4.29
CA ALA A 263 0.91 -9.34 5.20
C ALA A 263 0.57 -9.01 6.67
N MET A 264 0.65 -7.75 7.09
CA MET A 264 0.18 -7.33 8.42
C MET A 264 -1.33 -7.54 8.55
N LEU A 265 -2.13 -7.16 7.54
CA LEU A 265 -3.57 -7.41 7.56
C LEU A 265 -3.89 -8.91 7.59
N TYR A 266 -3.19 -9.73 6.81
CA TYR A 266 -3.31 -11.18 6.89
C TYR A 266 -3.07 -11.66 8.32
N ALA A 267 -1.96 -11.28 8.96
CA ALA A 267 -1.60 -11.71 10.30
C ALA A 267 -2.62 -11.24 11.37
N VAL A 268 -3.15 -10.01 11.24
CA VAL A 268 -4.25 -9.49 12.08
C VAL A 268 -5.50 -10.33 11.92
N ILE A 269 -5.89 -10.68 10.69
CA ILE A 269 -7.06 -11.52 10.39
C ILE A 269 -6.91 -12.91 11.01
N GLN A 270 -5.68 -13.44 11.07
CA GLN A 270 -5.36 -14.70 11.74
C GLN A 270 -5.32 -14.60 13.27
N GLY A 271 -5.46 -13.40 13.85
CA GLY A 271 -5.43 -13.18 15.30
C GLY A 271 -4.04 -13.31 15.92
N MET A 272 -2.99 -13.04 15.14
CA MET A 272 -1.61 -13.09 15.63
C MET A 272 -1.30 -11.92 16.58
N SER A 273 -0.29 -12.09 17.43
CA SER A 273 0.21 -11.05 18.33
C SER A 273 0.84 -9.88 17.56
N ALA A 274 0.86 -8.67 18.13
CA ALA A 274 1.43 -7.49 17.49
C ALA A 274 2.88 -7.68 16.99
N PRO A 275 3.82 -8.28 17.74
CA PRO A 275 5.16 -8.55 17.22
C PRO A 275 5.17 -9.53 16.04
N ASP A 276 4.26 -10.50 16.00
CA ASP A 276 4.19 -11.45 14.89
C ASP A 276 3.56 -10.78 13.65
N VAL A 277 2.55 -9.92 13.84
CA VAL A 277 2.00 -9.08 12.76
C VAL A 277 3.11 -8.23 12.13
N LEU A 278 3.95 -7.60 12.97
CA LEU A 278 5.06 -6.78 12.48
C LEU A 278 6.12 -7.63 11.76
N ARG A 279 6.45 -8.84 12.26
CA ARG A 279 7.36 -9.76 11.57
C ARG A 279 6.84 -10.17 10.20
N TRP A 280 5.56 -10.53 10.09
CA TRP A 280 4.92 -10.85 8.81
C TRP A 280 5.03 -9.70 7.82
N GLY A 281 4.74 -8.48 8.27
CA GLY A 281 4.83 -7.29 7.43
C GLY A 281 6.25 -7.04 6.93
N VAL A 282 7.24 -7.04 7.84
CA VAL A 282 8.65 -6.79 7.51
C VAL A 282 9.21 -7.87 6.59
N ALA A 283 8.86 -9.14 6.84
CA ALA A 283 9.25 -10.27 5.98
C ALA A 283 8.67 -10.13 4.56
N ALA A 284 7.40 -9.73 4.44
CA ALA A 284 6.75 -9.53 3.14
C ALA A 284 7.36 -8.35 2.37
N GLY A 285 7.69 -7.24 3.06
CA GLY A 285 8.41 -6.13 2.46
C GLY A 285 9.79 -6.54 1.93
N ALA A 286 10.53 -7.35 2.68
CA ALA A 286 11.83 -7.90 2.27
C ALA A 286 11.67 -8.91 1.12
N ALA A 287 10.69 -9.82 1.18
CA ALA A 287 10.42 -10.77 0.10
C ALA A 287 10.08 -10.05 -1.21
N ASN A 288 9.27 -8.99 -1.15
CA ASN A 288 8.95 -8.20 -2.33
C ASN A 288 10.18 -7.46 -2.87
N ALA A 289 11.09 -6.98 -2.00
CA ALA A 289 12.31 -6.32 -2.44
C ALA A 289 13.26 -7.23 -3.23
N ALA A 290 13.12 -8.54 -3.09
CA ALA A 290 13.92 -9.57 -3.79
C ALA A 290 13.28 -10.08 -5.09
N VAL A 291 12.12 -9.54 -5.51
CA VAL A 291 11.43 -9.97 -6.73
C VAL A 291 11.22 -8.83 -7.70
N PHE A 292 11.04 -9.16 -8.97
CA PHE A 292 10.74 -8.20 -10.03
C PHE A 292 9.23 -7.98 -10.14
N GLY A 293 8.79 -6.76 -9.82
CA GLY A 293 7.38 -6.32 -9.85
C GLY A 293 6.75 -6.22 -8.45
N ALA A 294 5.84 -5.25 -8.32
CA ALA A 294 5.18 -4.92 -7.06
C ALA A 294 4.12 -5.95 -6.67
N GLY A 295 4.22 -6.50 -5.45
CA GLY A 295 3.24 -7.44 -4.91
C GLY A 295 3.33 -8.87 -5.45
N PHE A 296 4.46 -9.26 -6.04
CA PHE A 296 4.64 -10.61 -6.62
C PHE A 296 5.45 -11.56 -5.73
N CYS A 297 5.71 -11.21 -4.48
CA CYS A 297 6.27 -12.16 -3.52
C CYS A 297 5.28 -13.29 -3.22
N THR A 298 5.79 -14.51 -3.08
CA THR A 298 4.98 -15.67 -2.74
C THR A 298 4.84 -15.85 -1.23
N ARG A 299 3.82 -16.60 -0.80
CA ARG A 299 3.65 -16.97 0.61
C ARG A 299 4.88 -17.68 1.17
N GLU A 300 5.45 -18.62 0.43
CA GLU A 300 6.63 -19.39 0.81
C GLU A 300 7.86 -18.48 1.03
N GLN A 301 8.08 -17.49 0.14
CA GLN A 301 9.15 -16.51 0.29
C GLN A 301 8.97 -15.70 1.57
N ILE A 302 7.74 -15.26 1.88
CA ILE A 302 7.45 -14.53 3.11
C ILE A 302 7.74 -15.40 4.34
N GLU A 303 7.15 -16.61 4.39
CA GLU A 303 7.29 -17.54 5.52
C GLU A 303 8.74 -17.93 5.79
N THR A 304 9.56 -18.06 4.75
CA THR A 304 11.01 -18.34 4.85
C THR A 304 11.78 -17.19 5.52
N LEU A 305 11.31 -15.96 5.38
CA LEU A 305 11.98 -14.77 5.94
C LEU A 305 11.51 -14.42 7.35
N ILE A 306 10.31 -14.83 7.78
CA ILE A 306 9.77 -14.51 9.12
C ILE A 306 10.75 -14.85 10.25
N PRO A 307 11.35 -16.06 10.31
CA PRO A 307 12.28 -16.39 11.38
C PRO A 307 13.58 -15.56 11.39
N LYS A 308 13.87 -14.90 10.27
CA LYS A 308 15.07 -14.08 10.09
C LYS A 308 14.82 -12.61 10.42
N VAL A 309 13.55 -12.20 10.64
CA VAL A 309 13.22 -10.83 11.06
C VAL A 309 13.57 -10.66 12.54
N TRP A 310 14.48 -9.76 12.82
CA TRP A 310 14.73 -9.37 14.20
C TRP A 310 13.62 -8.44 14.69
N CYS A 311 13.07 -8.71 15.87
CA CYS A 311 11.98 -7.93 16.44
C CYS A 311 12.15 -7.84 17.97
N GLU A 312 12.15 -6.62 18.50
CA GLU A 312 12.24 -6.33 19.92
C GLU A 312 11.06 -5.49 20.40
N GLN A 313 10.71 -5.66 21.67
CA GLN A 313 9.81 -4.73 22.33
C GLN A 313 10.58 -3.47 22.75
N ILE A 314 9.99 -2.30 22.44
CA ILE A 314 10.54 -1.03 22.91
C ILE A 314 10.07 -0.84 24.35
N VAL A 315 10.99 -0.97 25.30
CA VAL A 315 10.73 -0.72 26.72
C VAL A 315 10.93 0.77 26.99
N VAL A 316 9.92 1.42 27.56
CA VAL A 316 9.97 2.84 27.96
C VAL A 316 10.66 2.98 29.32
#